data_3eeda8ec6e5550e9f4b9454fbf146aa0
#
_entry.id   3eeda8ec6e5550e9f4b9454fbf146aa0
#
_cell.length_a   1.000
_cell.length_b   1.000
_cell.length_c   1.000
_cell.angle_alpha   90.00
_cell.angle_beta   90.00
_cell.angle_gamma   90.00
#
_symmetry.space_group_name_H-M   'P 1'
#
loop_
_entity.id
_entity.type
_entity.pdbx_description
1 polymer ?
#
loop_
_entity_poly.entity_id
_entity_poly.type
_entity_poly.pdbx_seq_one_letter_code
_entity_poly.pdbx_strand_id
1 'polypeptide(L)'
;RGLGDVYKRQALGATNTKITVTNDLDEYALASLQAAPVDSYGVGTMLVTGSGAPTCAMVYKLTERENSAGDMQPVAKKSKDKATVPGRKLAFRSYEYALADCEHVISGSEEQLAAYQPEEGWKDLLVGYVSNGEINSDYQGHEAIVNAHNYRAQALAELPIGAQSLMKGDPVIPTEITVL
;
A
#
# COMPACT_ATOMS: atom_id res chain seq x y z
N ARG A 1 26.97 -6.60 21.25
CA ARG A 1 28.05 -6.82 20.23
C ARG A 1 28.24 -5.57 19.35
N GLY A 2 27.21 -4.86 18.88
CA GLY A 2 27.32 -3.76 17.93
C GLY A 2 28.25 -2.61 18.34
N LEU A 3 28.19 -2.12 19.59
CA LEU A 3 29.10 -1.05 20.06
C LEU A 3 30.56 -1.50 20.06
N GLY A 4 30.85 -2.76 20.45
CA GLY A 4 32.19 -3.29 20.41
C GLY A 4 32.82 -3.33 19.01
N ASP A 5 32.02 -3.57 18.00
CA ASP A 5 32.48 -3.60 16.61
C ASP A 5 32.73 -2.18 16.06
N VAL A 6 31.93 -1.18 16.49
CA VAL A 6 32.20 0.24 16.18
C VAL A 6 33.54 0.69 16.76
N TYR A 7 33.84 0.38 18.03
CA TYR A 7 35.10 0.73 18.67
C TYR A 7 36.29 0.06 18.00
N LYS A 8 36.19 -1.23 17.65
CA LYS A 8 37.22 -1.93 16.92
C LYS A 8 37.50 -1.31 15.56
N ARG A 9 36.48 -0.97 14.82
CA ARG A 9 36.57 -0.29 13.53
C ARG A 9 37.32 1.04 13.65
N GLN A 10 36.96 1.85 14.64
CA GLN A 10 37.63 3.12 14.91
C GLN A 10 39.09 2.94 15.31
N ALA A 11 39.38 1.99 16.20
CA ALA A 11 40.76 1.69 16.66
C ALA A 11 41.67 1.23 15.51
N LEU A 12 41.11 0.57 14.49
CA LEU A 12 41.82 0.13 13.30
C LEU A 12 41.88 1.19 12.18
N GLY A 13 41.35 2.37 12.39
CA GLY A 13 41.26 3.44 11.37
C GLY A 13 40.33 3.11 10.21
N ALA A 14 39.51 2.07 10.33
CA ALA A 14 38.61 1.59 9.29
C ALA A 14 37.24 2.34 9.31
N THR A 15 37.30 3.66 9.26
CA THR A 15 36.12 4.53 9.45
C THR A 15 35.04 4.39 8.35
N ASN A 16 35.44 3.96 7.16
CA ASN A 16 34.52 3.78 6.02
C ASN A 16 33.93 2.36 5.94
N THR A 17 34.32 1.45 6.83
CA THR A 17 33.80 0.09 6.86
C THR A 17 32.38 0.08 7.36
N LYS A 18 31.50 -0.61 6.64
CA LYS A 18 30.07 -0.76 6.97
C LYS A 18 29.82 -2.00 7.83
N ILE A 19 28.85 -1.93 8.72
CA ILE A 19 28.40 -3.05 9.55
C ILE A 19 27.12 -3.60 8.94
N THR A 20 27.18 -4.86 8.48
CA THR A 20 26.01 -5.60 7.99
C THR A 20 25.65 -6.69 8.98
N VAL A 21 24.37 -6.79 9.33
CA VAL A 21 23.84 -7.87 10.16
C VAL A 21 22.99 -8.78 9.28
N THR A 22 23.19 -10.08 9.41
CA THR A 22 22.43 -11.12 8.73
C THR A 22 22.08 -12.23 9.73
N ASN A 23 21.31 -13.17 9.33
CA ASN A 23 20.86 -14.37 10.05
C ASN A 23 19.37 -14.32 10.43
N ASP A 24 18.55 -14.94 9.60
CA ASP A 24 17.11 -15.14 9.82
C ASP A 24 16.35 -13.89 10.29
N LEU A 25 16.76 -12.73 9.75
CA LEU A 25 16.11 -11.47 10.09
C LEU A 25 14.72 -11.39 9.47
N ASP A 26 13.76 -10.92 10.28
CA ASP A 26 12.42 -10.57 9.92
C ASP A 26 12.10 -9.11 10.28
N GLU A 27 10.89 -8.65 10.02
CA GLU A 27 10.45 -7.29 10.34
C GLU A 27 10.57 -6.94 11.83
N TYR A 28 10.33 -7.90 12.73
CA TYR A 28 10.43 -7.69 14.18
C TYR A 28 11.89 -7.58 14.65
N ALA A 29 12.76 -8.44 14.10
CA ALA A 29 14.19 -8.37 14.36
C ALA A 29 14.78 -7.05 13.83
N LEU A 30 14.38 -6.60 12.64
CA LEU A 30 14.79 -5.32 12.08
C LEU A 30 14.34 -4.15 12.97
N ALA A 31 13.08 -4.15 13.41
CA ALA A 31 12.56 -3.13 14.32
C ALA A 31 13.34 -3.08 15.63
N SER A 32 13.69 -4.24 16.21
CA SER A 32 14.49 -4.32 17.44
C SER A 32 15.94 -3.84 17.27
N LEU A 33 16.49 -3.94 16.06
CA LEU A 33 17.85 -3.51 15.73
C LEU A 33 17.94 -2.04 15.28
N GLN A 34 16.81 -1.33 15.17
CA GLN A 34 16.79 0.04 14.66
C GLN A 34 17.67 1.01 15.45
N ALA A 35 17.79 0.82 16.76
CA ALA A 35 18.66 1.62 17.63
C ALA A 35 20.13 1.15 17.62
N ALA A 36 20.46 0.05 16.96
CA ALA A 36 21.81 -0.46 16.88
C ALA A 36 22.63 0.24 15.78
N PRO A 37 23.96 0.38 15.94
CA PRO A 37 24.81 1.01 14.93
C PRO A 37 25.08 0.06 13.76
N VAL A 38 24.04 -0.22 12.98
CA VAL A 38 24.07 -1.11 11.82
C VAL A 38 23.82 -0.30 10.56
N ASP A 39 24.65 -0.52 9.55
CA ASP A 39 24.57 0.21 8.28
C ASP A 39 23.67 -0.49 7.25
N SER A 40 23.53 -1.83 7.35
CA SER A 40 22.72 -2.63 6.42
C SER A 40 22.31 -3.98 7.00
N TYR A 41 21.30 -4.58 6.42
CA TYR A 41 20.74 -5.86 6.84
C TYR A 41 20.66 -6.83 5.67
N GLY A 42 20.97 -8.09 5.92
CA GLY A 42 20.76 -9.19 4.98
C GLY A 42 19.50 -9.97 5.38
N VAL A 43 18.45 -9.86 4.58
CA VAL A 43 17.18 -10.58 4.78
C VAL A 43 16.98 -11.56 3.64
N GLY A 44 16.75 -12.82 3.94
CA GLY A 44 16.60 -13.89 2.96
C GLY A 44 15.27 -14.60 3.07
N THR A 45 15.26 -15.75 3.73
CA THR A 45 14.11 -16.65 3.83
C THR A 45 12.82 -15.95 4.25
N MET A 46 12.87 -15.08 5.26
CA MET A 46 11.70 -14.40 5.78
C MET A 46 11.09 -13.40 4.79
N LEU A 47 11.90 -12.78 3.92
CA LEU A 47 11.40 -11.95 2.83
C LEU A 47 10.68 -12.80 1.77
N VAL A 48 11.25 -13.95 1.42
CA VAL A 48 10.70 -14.84 0.37
C VAL A 48 9.43 -15.55 0.86
N THR A 49 9.40 -15.97 2.11
CA THR A 49 8.24 -16.66 2.71
C THR A 49 7.17 -15.71 3.24
N GLY A 50 7.49 -14.42 3.42
CA GLY A 50 6.58 -13.42 3.94
C GLY A 50 6.18 -13.67 5.40
N SER A 51 7.12 -13.64 6.33
CA SER A 51 6.96 -14.10 7.72
C SER A 51 5.74 -13.53 8.47
N GLY A 52 5.49 -12.22 8.40
CA GLY A 52 4.38 -11.56 9.08
C GLY A 52 3.11 -11.46 8.22
N ALA A 53 3.27 -11.14 6.93
CA ALA A 53 2.20 -10.95 5.96
C ALA A 53 2.56 -11.62 4.62
N PRO A 54 2.42 -12.96 4.53
CA PRO A 54 2.87 -13.73 3.37
C PRO A 54 2.12 -13.42 2.07
N THR A 55 0.99 -12.73 2.17
CA THR A 55 0.19 -12.31 1.01
C THR A 55 -0.40 -10.92 1.22
N CYS A 56 -0.64 -10.19 0.13
CA CYS A 56 -1.44 -8.96 0.19
C CYS A 56 -2.94 -9.24 0.39
N ALA A 57 -3.37 -10.51 0.38
CA ALA A 57 -4.76 -10.94 0.51
C ALA A 57 -5.75 -10.25 -0.42
N MET A 58 -5.28 -9.77 -1.57
CA MET A 58 -6.12 -9.13 -2.58
C MET A 58 -6.97 -10.17 -3.30
N VAL A 59 -8.23 -9.81 -3.56
CA VAL A 59 -9.19 -10.64 -4.28
C VAL A 59 -10.01 -9.81 -5.24
N TYR A 60 -10.47 -10.41 -6.32
CA TYR A 60 -11.42 -9.80 -7.23
C TYR A 60 -12.87 -9.99 -6.73
N LYS A 61 -13.67 -8.97 -6.89
CA LYS A 61 -15.12 -9.01 -6.63
C LYS A 61 -15.87 -8.52 -7.86
N LEU A 62 -16.82 -9.32 -8.34
CA LEU A 62 -17.75 -8.86 -9.36
C LEU A 62 -18.73 -7.90 -8.70
N THR A 63 -18.81 -6.67 -9.19
CA THR A 63 -19.65 -5.62 -8.65
C THR A 63 -20.70 -5.12 -9.62
N GLU A 64 -20.55 -5.47 -10.90
CA GLU A 64 -21.49 -5.09 -11.95
C GLU A 64 -21.45 -6.14 -13.08
N ARG A 65 -22.57 -6.39 -13.73
CA ARG A 65 -22.66 -7.27 -14.90
C ARG A 65 -23.72 -6.77 -15.87
N GLU A 66 -23.54 -7.06 -17.12
CA GLU A 66 -24.53 -6.83 -18.15
C GLU A 66 -25.73 -7.80 -18.02
N ASN A 67 -26.94 -7.30 -18.19
CA ASN A 67 -28.15 -8.10 -18.26
C ASN A 67 -28.44 -8.54 -19.71
N SER A 68 -29.52 -9.29 -19.93
CA SER A 68 -29.90 -9.76 -21.27
C SER A 68 -30.37 -8.65 -22.23
N ALA A 69 -30.62 -7.44 -21.73
CA ALA A 69 -30.99 -6.28 -22.52
C ALA A 69 -29.78 -5.38 -22.88
N GLY A 70 -28.59 -5.69 -22.38
CA GLY A 70 -27.38 -4.90 -22.59
C GLY A 70 -27.13 -3.84 -21.52
N ASP A 71 -27.96 -3.77 -20.47
CA ASP A 71 -27.78 -2.78 -19.40
C ASP A 71 -26.89 -3.31 -18.28
N MET A 72 -25.97 -2.48 -17.79
CA MET A 72 -25.14 -2.80 -16.64
C MET A 72 -25.98 -2.82 -15.36
N GLN A 73 -25.88 -3.92 -14.62
CA GLN A 73 -26.64 -4.14 -13.38
C GLN A 73 -25.66 -4.32 -12.20
N PRO A 74 -25.83 -3.54 -11.13
CA PRO A 74 -25.00 -3.72 -9.94
C PRO A 74 -25.27 -5.09 -9.29
N VAL A 75 -24.20 -5.78 -8.91
CA VAL A 75 -24.25 -7.07 -8.25
C VAL A 75 -23.38 -7.08 -7.01
N ALA A 76 -23.79 -7.80 -5.99
CA ALA A 76 -23.03 -7.96 -4.76
C ALA A 76 -23.13 -9.38 -4.23
N LYS A 77 -22.06 -9.83 -3.59
CA LYS A 77 -22.10 -11.06 -2.81
C LYS A 77 -22.83 -10.79 -1.49
N LYS A 78 -23.92 -11.54 -1.25
CA LYS A 78 -24.61 -11.56 0.03
C LYS A 78 -24.03 -12.68 0.89
N SER A 79 -23.28 -12.34 1.92
CA SER A 79 -22.85 -13.30 2.94
C SER A 79 -22.76 -12.60 4.29
N LYS A 80 -22.98 -13.34 5.39
CA LYS A 80 -23.18 -12.78 6.73
C LYS A 80 -22.05 -11.82 7.16
N ASP A 81 -20.79 -12.11 6.82
CA ASP A 81 -19.64 -11.32 7.26
C ASP A 81 -18.72 -10.87 6.09
N LYS A 82 -19.19 -10.96 4.85
CA LYS A 82 -18.41 -10.67 3.64
C LYS A 82 -19.27 -10.03 2.55
N ALA A 83 -20.18 -9.16 2.93
CA ALA A 83 -20.95 -8.37 1.97
C ALA A 83 -20.01 -7.49 1.15
N THR A 84 -20.36 -7.28 -0.12
CA THR A 84 -19.63 -6.37 -1.01
C THR A 84 -20.56 -5.23 -1.41
N VAL A 85 -20.00 -4.06 -1.63
CA VAL A 85 -20.75 -2.92 -2.16
C VAL A 85 -20.90 -3.12 -3.67
N PRO A 86 -22.14 -3.13 -4.21
CA PRO A 86 -22.39 -3.29 -5.64
C PRO A 86 -22.05 -2.04 -6.44
N GLY A 87 -22.02 -2.15 -7.78
CA GLY A 87 -21.82 -1.05 -8.71
C GLY A 87 -20.36 -0.65 -8.92
N ARG A 88 -20.15 0.26 -9.86
CA ARG A 88 -18.85 0.89 -10.12
C ARG A 88 -18.44 1.76 -8.95
N LYS A 89 -17.14 2.08 -8.86
CA LYS A 89 -16.61 2.86 -7.74
C LYS A 89 -15.56 3.84 -8.21
N LEU A 90 -15.54 4.99 -7.52
CA LEU A 90 -14.37 5.86 -7.43
C LEU A 90 -13.77 5.70 -6.02
N ALA A 91 -12.51 6.01 -5.89
CA ALA A 91 -11.81 5.94 -4.62
C ALA A 91 -10.89 7.16 -4.45
N PHE A 92 -11.06 7.86 -3.35
CA PHE A 92 -10.29 9.06 -3.04
C PHE A 92 -9.72 8.96 -1.64
N ARG A 93 -8.72 9.79 -1.33
CA ARG A 93 -8.15 9.96 0.01
C ARG A 93 -8.14 11.44 0.37
N SER A 94 -8.68 11.74 1.53
CA SER A 94 -8.57 13.06 2.16
C SER A 94 -7.33 13.15 3.04
N TYR A 95 -6.93 14.39 3.33
CA TYR A 95 -5.74 14.69 4.11
C TYR A 95 -6.03 15.74 5.16
N GLU A 96 -5.47 15.53 6.34
CA GLU A 96 -5.39 16.54 7.39
C GLU A 96 -3.92 16.78 7.73
N TYR A 97 -3.47 18.04 7.73
CA TYR A 97 -2.06 18.41 7.95
C TYR A 97 -1.04 17.63 7.09
N ALA A 98 -1.39 17.39 5.82
CA ALA A 98 -0.62 16.60 4.84
C ALA A 98 -0.47 15.10 5.17
N LEU A 99 -1.20 14.59 6.14
CA LEU A 99 -1.29 13.17 6.45
C LEU A 99 -2.64 12.62 5.99
N ALA A 100 -2.65 11.38 5.54
CA ALA A 100 -3.87 10.67 5.13
C ALA A 100 -4.83 10.55 6.32
N ASP A 101 -6.06 11.00 6.12
CA ASP A 101 -7.09 11.07 7.15
C ASP A 101 -8.20 10.04 6.92
N CYS A 102 -8.81 10.03 5.75
CA CYS A 102 -9.89 9.10 5.41
C CYS A 102 -9.79 8.63 3.95
N GLU A 103 -10.25 7.42 3.68
CA GLU A 103 -10.46 6.90 2.33
C GLU A 103 -11.96 6.93 2.01
N HIS A 104 -12.33 7.51 0.86
CA HIS A 104 -13.71 7.67 0.41
C HIS A 104 -13.95 6.80 -0.80
N VAL A 105 -14.86 5.84 -0.67
CA VAL A 105 -15.31 4.97 -1.76
C VAL A 105 -16.70 5.40 -2.20
N ILE A 106 -16.81 5.91 -3.41
CA ILE A 106 -18.07 6.37 -3.99
C ILE A 106 -18.59 5.31 -4.95
N SER A 107 -19.77 4.78 -4.70
CA SER A 107 -20.40 3.76 -5.54
C SER A 107 -21.65 4.31 -6.23
N GLY A 108 -21.84 3.98 -7.50
CA GLY A 108 -23.00 4.44 -8.26
C GLY A 108 -23.03 3.90 -9.68
N SER A 109 -24.01 4.38 -10.48
CA SER A 109 -24.03 4.16 -11.92
C SER A 109 -22.91 4.93 -12.62
N GLU A 110 -22.62 4.57 -13.87
CA GLU A 110 -21.60 5.28 -14.67
C GLU A 110 -21.89 6.76 -14.79
N GLU A 111 -23.18 7.13 -15.01
CA GLU A 111 -23.61 8.53 -15.12
C GLU A 111 -23.43 9.30 -13.81
N GLN A 112 -23.81 8.69 -12.68
CA GLN A 112 -23.65 9.29 -11.36
C GLN A 112 -22.16 9.51 -11.03
N LEU A 113 -21.32 8.53 -11.30
CA LEU A 113 -19.88 8.63 -11.04
C LEU A 113 -19.20 9.64 -11.99
N ALA A 114 -19.62 9.72 -13.24
CA ALA A 114 -19.11 10.72 -14.19
C ALA A 114 -19.46 12.16 -13.79
N ALA A 115 -20.59 12.34 -13.10
CA ALA A 115 -21.03 13.64 -12.59
C ALA A 115 -20.46 13.97 -11.19
N TYR A 116 -19.89 12.99 -10.50
CA TYR A 116 -19.40 13.17 -9.14
C TYR A 116 -18.16 14.09 -9.12
N GLN A 117 -18.18 15.05 -8.21
CA GLN A 117 -17.05 15.93 -7.98
C GLN A 117 -16.51 15.66 -6.58
N PRO A 118 -15.26 15.20 -6.44
CA PRO A 118 -14.63 15.05 -5.13
C PRO A 118 -14.41 16.42 -4.48
N GLU A 119 -14.29 16.43 -3.17
CA GLU A 119 -13.92 17.65 -2.46
C GLU A 119 -12.53 18.14 -2.83
N GLU A 120 -12.30 19.44 -2.72
CA GLU A 120 -11.01 20.05 -3.02
C GLU A 120 -9.92 19.46 -2.13
N GLY A 121 -8.82 19.07 -2.75
CA GLY A 121 -7.66 18.48 -2.06
C GLY A 121 -7.73 16.95 -1.87
N TRP A 122 -8.83 16.31 -2.27
CA TRP A 122 -8.86 14.85 -2.29
C TRP A 122 -7.99 14.28 -3.42
N LYS A 123 -7.24 13.24 -3.11
CA LYS A 123 -6.39 12.53 -4.07
C LYS A 123 -7.11 11.33 -4.65
N ASP A 124 -7.16 11.23 -5.98
CA ASP A 124 -7.65 10.03 -6.67
C ASP A 124 -6.72 8.85 -6.41
N LEU A 125 -7.30 7.72 -6.02
CA LEU A 125 -6.57 6.47 -5.75
C LEU A 125 -6.64 5.48 -6.91
N LEU A 126 -7.48 5.72 -7.91
CA LEU A 126 -7.60 4.84 -9.06
C LEU A 126 -6.53 5.15 -10.10
N VAL A 127 -5.94 4.10 -10.64
CA VAL A 127 -4.89 4.18 -11.64
C VAL A 127 -5.26 3.30 -12.83
N GLY A 128 -5.26 3.88 -14.02
CA GLY A 128 -5.55 3.16 -15.26
C GLY A 128 -4.33 2.42 -15.78
N TYR A 129 -4.25 1.12 -15.53
CA TYR A 129 -3.17 0.26 -16.03
C TYR A 129 -3.40 -0.25 -17.45
N VAL A 130 -4.66 -0.52 -17.79
CA VAL A 130 -5.04 -1.08 -19.11
C VAL A 130 -6.29 -0.36 -19.61
N SER A 131 -6.28 0.08 -20.86
CA SER A 131 -7.45 0.66 -21.53
C SER A 131 -7.60 0.01 -22.90
N ASN A 132 -8.80 -0.53 -23.20
CA ASN A 132 -9.11 -1.23 -24.48
C ASN A 132 -8.08 -2.32 -24.87
N GLY A 133 -7.53 -3.05 -23.88
CA GLY A 133 -6.52 -4.08 -24.10
C GLY A 133 -5.09 -3.56 -24.23
N GLU A 134 -4.87 -2.27 -24.25
CA GLU A 134 -3.54 -1.66 -24.30
C GLU A 134 -3.05 -1.30 -22.89
N ILE A 135 -1.82 -1.73 -22.57
CA ILE A 135 -1.20 -1.44 -21.28
C ILE A 135 -0.65 0.00 -21.34
N ASN A 136 -0.93 0.77 -20.30
CA ASN A 136 -0.36 2.10 -20.15
C ASN A 136 1.18 2.03 -20.07
N SER A 137 1.86 2.75 -20.97
CA SER A 137 3.33 2.75 -21.10
C SER A 137 4.05 3.16 -19.82
N ASP A 138 3.44 4.01 -18.98
CA ASP A 138 4.02 4.50 -17.73
C ASP A 138 4.24 3.39 -16.70
N TYR A 139 3.59 2.24 -16.90
CA TYR A 139 3.71 1.05 -16.02
C TYR A 139 4.49 -0.10 -16.65
N GLN A 140 5.30 0.18 -17.68
CA GLN A 140 6.12 -0.83 -18.35
C GLN A 140 7.62 -0.52 -18.25
N GLY A 141 8.43 -1.59 -18.28
CA GLY A 141 9.88 -1.48 -18.33
C GLY A 141 10.55 -1.05 -17.03
N HIS A 142 11.84 -0.77 -17.13
CA HIS A 142 12.69 -0.44 -15.97
C HIS A 142 12.31 0.90 -15.32
N GLU A 143 11.97 1.88 -16.11
CA GLU A 143 11.58 3.21 -15.61
C GLU A 143 10.32 3.15 -14.75
N ALA A 144 9.36 2.31 -15.10
CA ALA A 144 8.16 2.08 -14.29
C ALA A 144 8.51 1.53 -12.90
N ILE A 145 9.52 0.68 -12.77
CA ILE A 145 9.98 0.15 -11.47
C ILE A 145 10.59 1.26 -10.62
N VAL A 146 11.41 2.14 -11.22
CA VAL A 146 12.01 3.28 -10.53
C VAL A 146 10.92 4.26 -10.05
N ASN A 147 9.95 4.55 -10.91
CA ASN A 147 8.82 5.41 -10.58
C ASN A 147 7.95 4.83 -9.46
N ALA A 148 7.68 3.51 -9.49
CA ALA A 148 6.96 2.83 -8.42
C ALA A 148 7.70 2.89 -7.07
N HIS A 149 9.04 2.78 -7.09
CA HIS A 149 9.85 2.93 -5.87
C HIS A 149 9.74 4.35 -5.29
N ASN A 150 9.85 5.36 -6.15
CA ASN A 150 9.73 6.76 -5.74
C ASN A 150 8.32 7.08 -5.23
N TYR A 151 7.29 6.60 -5.93
CA TYR A 151 5.89 6.73 -5.50
C TYR A 151 5.65 6.09 -4.14
N ARG A 152 6.21 4.90 -3.89
CA ARG A 152 6.11 4.23 -2.60
C ARG A 152 6.68 5.10 -1.47
N ALA A 153 7.82 5.72 -1.67
CA ALA A 153 8.43 6.59 -0.66
C ALA A 153 7.53 7.79 -0.32
N GLN A 154 6.93 8.41 -1.32
CA GLN A 154 5.97 9.51 -1.14
C GLN A 154 4.71 9.02 -0.43
N ALA A 155 4.12 7.91 -0.88
CA ALA A 155 2.91 7.35 -0.28
C ALA A 155 3.09 6.95 1.19
N LEU A 156 4.28 6.46 1.57
CA LEU A 156 4.59 6.17 2.98
C LEU A 156 4.72 7.45 3.82
N ALA A 157 5.25 8.53 3.25
CA ALA A 157 5.37 9.81 3.95
C ALA A 157 4.02 10.48 4.23
N GLU A 158 3.00 10.15 3.44
CA GLU A 158 1.63 10.62 3.63
C GLU A 158 0.87 9.86 4.74
N LEU A 159 1.40 8.74 5.24
CA LEU A 159 0.69 7.92 6.22
C LEU A 159 0.92 8.43 7.65
N PRO A 160 -0.13 8.42 8.51
CA PRO A 160 0.05 8.69 9.93
C PRO A 160 1.01 7.68 10.57
N ILE A 161 1.69 8.10 11.63
CA ILE A 161 2.74 7.29 12.27
C ILE A 161 2.22 5.93 12.75
N GLY A 162 0.95 5.85 13.15
CA GLY A 162 0.30 4.61 13.56
C GLY A 162 0.24 3.54 12.46
N ALA A 163 0.24 3.96 11.19
CA ALA A 163 0.23 3.04 10.04
C ALA A 163 1.57 2.28 9.84
N GLN A 164 2.63 2.70 10.53
CA GLN A 164 3.93 2.03 10.52
C GLN A 164 4.05 0.95 11.59
N SER A 165 3.00 0.73 12.38
CA SER A 165 2.99 -0.32 13.41
C SER A 165 3.04 -1.71 12.79
N LEU A 166 3.87 -2.59 13.35
CA LEU A 166 3.90 -4.03 13.02
C LEU A 166 2.81 -4.83 13.75
N MET A 167 2.04 -4.18 14.63
CA MET A 167 0.97 -4.83 15.38
C MET A 167 -0.27 -4.99 14.51
N LYS A 168 -0.96 -6.11 14.66
CA LYS A 168 -2.28 -6.30 14.06
C LYS A 168 -3.30 -5.44 14.81
N GLY A 169 -4.16 -4.75 14.07
CA GLY A 169 -5.19 -3.87 14.61
C GLY A 169 -6.18 -3.46 13.54
N ASP A 170 -7.05 -2.53 13.89
CA ASP A 170 -7.95 -1.90 12.94
C ASP A 170 -7.18 -0.99 11.98
N PRO A 171 -7.71 -0.75 10.77
CA PRO A 171 -7.12 0.20 9.83
C PRO A 171 -6.91 1.58 10.48
N VAL A 172 -5.71 2.13 10.34
CA VAL A 172 -5.39 3.46 10.91
C VAL A 172 -6.10 4.59 10.15
N ILE A 173 -6.31 4.38 8.85
CA ILE A 173 -7.08 5.29 8.00
C ILE A 173 -8.46 4.66 7.81
N PRO A 174 -9.53 5.28 8.31
CA PRO A 174 -10.88 4.78 8.13
C PRO A 174 -11.29 4.84 6.65
N THR A 175 -12.26 4.00 6.27
CA THR A 175 -12.86 4.02 4.93
C THR A 175 -14.34 4.32 5.05
N GLU A 176 -14.78 5.38 4.38
CA GLU A 176 -16.18 5.76 4.25
C GLU A 176 -16.71 5.33 2.87
N ILE A 177 -17.93 4.80 2.86
CA ILE A 177 -18.57 4.32 1.63
C ILE A 177 -19.86 5.11 1.42
N THR A 178 -19.91 5.82 0.29
CA THR A 178 -21.09 6.54 -0.16
C THR A 178 -21.70 5.83 -1.37
N VAL A 179 -23.01 5.58 -1.33
CA VAL A 179 -23.79 5.06 -2.47
C VAL A 179 -24.67 6.18 -2.99
N LEU A 180 -24.48 6.54 -4.28
CA LEU A 180 -25.20 7.61 -4.97
C LEU A 180 -26.58 7.17 -5.47
#